data_70a2161b0b3fa59f9411ebc35fdafe4f
#
_entry.id   70a2161b0b3fa59f9411ebc35fdafe4f
#
_cell.length_a   1.000
_cell.length_b   1.000
_cell.length_c   1.000
_cell.angle_alpha   90.00
_cell.angle_beta   90.00
_cell.angle_gamma   90.00
#
_symmetry.space_group_name_H-M   'P 1'
#
loop_
_entity.id
_entity.type
_entity.pdbx_description
1 polymer ?
#
loop_
_entity_poly.entity_id
_entity_poly.type
_entity_poly.pdbx_seq_one_letter_code
_entity_poly.pdbx_strand_id
1 'polypeptide(L)'
;FDGPRRHATSYLVHSYHVAPQEDADILTTTDYDVSFTSSIQRGNVIATQFHPEKSGEAGLRILKNYLEAHAQEASPIQVSKETRLAKRIIACLDVRSNDKGDLVVTKGDQYDVREEGIVRNLGKPVELARRYYQEGADEIAFLNITGFRDFPLEDMPMIEVLKQTSENVFVPLTIGGGIRDYTDEDGREYTALEVAAEYFRSGADKVSIGSDAVLI
;
A
#
# COMPACT_ATOMS: atom_id res chain seq x y z
N PHE A 1 -20.60 -16.02 5.57
CA PHE A 1 -19.50 -15.14 5.99
C PHE A 1 -19.63 -14.91 7.50
N ASP A 2 -18.80 -15.61 8.31
CA ASP A 2 -18.73 -15.33 9.74
C ASP A 2 -17.92 -14.03 9.91
N GLY A 3 -18.61 -12.91 9.89
CA GLY A 3 -18.04 -11.58 10.14
C GLY A 3 -17.43 -11.48 11.54
N PRO A 4 -16.72 -10.39 11.85
CA PRO A 4 -16.22 -10.15 13.20
C PRO A 4 -17.39 -10.15 14.17
N ARG A 5 -17.21 -10.76 15.35
CA ARG A 5 -18.22 -10.75 16.41
C ARG A 5 -18.55 -9.28 16.73
N ARG A 6 -19.80 -8.98 17.06
CA ARG A 6 -20.17 -7.68 17.65
C ARG A 6 -19.18 -7.41 18.79
N HIS A 7 -18.48 -6.26 18.74
CA HIS A 7 -17.42 -5.83 19.66
C HIS A 7 -15.98 -6.33 19.35
N ALA A 8 -15.67 -6.75 18.13
CA ALA A 8 -14.29 -6.93 17.74
C ALA A 8 -13.61 -5.55 17.58
N THR A 9 -12.42 -5.39 18.14
CA THR A 9 -11.62 -4.18 17.99
C THR A 9 -10.86 -4.24 16.67
N SER A 10 -10.93 -3.16 15.88
CA SER A 10 -10.19 -3.01 14.62
C SER A 10 -9.23 -1.83 14.70
N TYR A 11 -8.07 -1.97 14.09
CA TYR A 11 -7.09 -0.90 14.02
C TYR A 11 -7.42 0.04 12.86
N LEU A 12 -7.67 1.31 13.18
CA LEU A 12 -8.09 2.36 12.25
C LEU A 12 -7.17 3.59 12.43
N VAL A 13 -6.62 4.09 11.33
CA VAL A 13 -5.84 5.34 11.30
C VAL A 13 -6.19 6.10 10.03
N HIS A 14 -7.15 7.01 10.10
CA HIS A 14 -7.58 7.79 8.95
C HIS A 14 -8.33 9.05 9.38
N SER A 15 -8.31 10.08 8.54
CA SER A 15 -9.07 11.33 8.72
C SER A 15 -10.34 11.40 7.87
N TYR A 16 -10.48 10.51 6.89
CA TYR A 16 -11.63 10.41 5.98
C TYR A 16 -12.17 8.99 6.01
N HIS A 17 -13.45 8.82 5.80
CA HIS A 17 -14.08 7.51 5.67
C HIS A 17 -14.86 7.38 4.37
N VAL A 18 -15.09 6.13 3.96
CA VAL A 18 -15.88 5.82 2.77
C VAL A 18 -17.36 6.14 3.04
N ALA A 19 -18.00 6.83 2.08
CA ALA A 19 -19.43 7.01 2.01
C ALA A 19 -19.94 6.36 0.72
N PRO A 20 -20.37 5.07 0.76
CA PRO A 20 -20.88 4.37 -0.40
C PRO A 20 -22.12 5.07 -0.97
N GLN A 21 -22.28 5.05 -2.29
CA GLN A 21 -23.49 5.57 -2.94
C GLN A 21 -24.67 4.63 -2.77
N GLU A 22 -24.41 3.33 -2.65
CA GLU A 22 -25.41 2.28 -2.50
C GLU A 22 -25.25 1.62 -1.12
N ASP A 23 -26.28 1.64 -0.30
CA ASP A 23 -26.28 0.97 1.01
C ASP A 23 -26.05 -0.54 0.91
N ALA A 24 -26.42 -1.14 -0.23
CA ALA A 24 -26.19 -2.55 -0.50
C ALA A 24 -24.71 -2.95 -0.55
N ASP A 25 -23.79 -2.01 -0.75
CA ASP A 25 -22.36 -2.25 -0.74
C ASP A 25 -21.76 -2.26 0.66
N ILE A 26 -22.48 -1.76 1.67
CA ILE A 26 -21.99 -1.69 3.05
C ILE A 26 -21.95 -3.10 3.65
N LEU A 27 -20.75 -3.58 3.97
CA LEU A 27 -20.57 -4.87 4.64
C LEU A 27 -20.54 -4.70 6.16
N THR A 28 -19.81 -3.72 6.67
CA THR A 28 -19.78 -3.40 8.11
C THR A 28 -19.70 -1.91 8.36
N THR A 29 -20.23 -1.51 9.53
CA THR A 29 -20.09 -0.15 10.08
C THR A 29 -19.32 -0.20 11.39
N THR A 30 -18.70 0.91 11.76
CA THR A 30 -18.02 1.10 13.05
C THR A 30 -18.59 2.35 13.71
N ASP A 31 -18.83 2.25 15.01
CA ASP A 31 -19.26 3.39 15.85
C ASP A 31 -18.05 3.95 16.57
N TYR A 32 -17.64 5.16 16.20
CA TYR A 32 -16.60 5.91 16.86
C TYR A 32 -16.96 7.40 16.80
N ASP A 33 -17.64 7.90 17.81
CA ASP A 33 -18.25 9.23 17.89
C ASP A 33 -19.35 9.43 16.84
N VAL A 34 -19.12 8.97 15.63
CA VAL A 34 -20.09 8.85 14.53
C VAL A 34 -20.09 7.44 14.00
N SER A 35 -21.20 6.98 13.45
CA SER A 35 -21.26 5.70 12.73
C SER A 35 -20.79 5.91 11.29
N PHE A 36 -19.82 5.12 10.85
CA PHE A 36 -19.29 5.19 9.49
C PHE A 36 -19.07 3.81 8.88
N THR A 37 -19.01 3.73 7.57
CA THR A 37 -18.72 2.50 6.83
C THR A 37 -17.28 2.08 7.05
N SER A 38 -17.06 0.90 7.61
CA SER A 38 -15.72 0.34 7.88
C SER A 38 -15.29 -0.77 6.94
N SER A 39 -16.23 -1.36 6.20
CA SER A 39 -15.92 -2.22 5.06
C SER A 39 -17.06 -2.26 4.06
N ILE A 40 -16.70 -2.53 2.81
CA ILE A 40 -17.65 -2.64 1.69
C ILE A 40 -17.44 -3.96 0.96
N GLN A 41 -18.49 -4.44 0.30
CA GLN A 41 -18.43 -5.59 -0.60
C GLN A 41 -19.31 -5.37 -1.82
N ARG A 42 -18.74 -5.58 -3.01
CA ARG A 42 -19.50 -5.64 -4.27
C ARG A 42 -19.01 -6.83 -5.09
N GLY A 43 -19.86 -7.86 -5.20
CA GLY A 43 -19.49 -9.13 -5.82
C GLY A 43 -18.33 -9.81 -5.08
N ASN A 44 -17.25 -10.07 -5.78
CA ASN A 44 -16.02 -10.69 -5.24
C ASN A 44 -14.98 -9.68 -4.73
N VAL A 45 -15.30 -8.39 -4.74
CA VAL A 45 -14.42 -7.33 -4.22
C VAL A 45 -14.84 -7.00 -2.79
N ILE A 46 -13.90 -7.08 -1.87
CA ILE A 46 -14.06 -6.64 -0.47
C ILE A 46 -12.97 -5.61 -0.19
N ALA A 47 -13.35 -4.49 0.42
CA ALA A 47 -12.42 -3.50 0.90
C ALA A 47 -12.70 -3.16 2.37
N THR A 48 -11.65 -2.91 3.13
CA THR A 48 -11.72 -2.52 4.54
C THR A 48 -11.06 -1.17 4.76
N GLN A 49 -11.66 -0.33 5.58
CA GLN A 49 -11.07 0.92 6.04
C GLN A 49 -10.01 0.68 7.12
N PHE A 50 -10.21 -0.35 7.93
CA PHE A 50 -9.25 -0.79 8.94
C PHE A 50 -8.16 -1.67 8.32
N HIS A 51 -7.08 -1.85 9.09
CA HIS A 51 -5.96 -2.73 8.77
C HIS A 51 -6.21 -4.12 9.36
N PRO A 52 -6.65 -5.13 8.56
CA PRO A 52 -6.88 -6.47 9.08
C PRO A 52 -5.63 -7.09 9.71
N GLU A 53 -4.46 -6.86 9.11
CA GLU A 53 -3.17 -7.37 9.57
C GLU A 53 -2.73 -6.78 10.93
N LYS A 54 -3.33 -5.64 11.32
CA LYS A 54 -3.08 -4.97 12.61
C LYS A 54 -4.23 -5.15 13.62
N SER A 55 -5.29 -5.87 13.23
CA SER A 55 -6.50 -6.06 14.03
C SER A 55 -6.51 -7.39 14.80
N GLY A 56 -5.34 -7.94 15.12
CA GLY A 56 -5.18 -9.16 15.92
C GLY A 56 -5.88 -10.37 15.32
N GLU A 57 -6.40 -11.26 16.19
CA GLU A 57 -7.08 -12.49 15.74
C GLU A 57 -8.33 -12.22 14.88
N ALA A 58 -9.05 -11.13 15.15
CA ALA A 58 -10.24 -10.77 14.38
C ALA A 58 -9.86 -10.43 12.93
N GLY A 59 -8.79 -9.66 12.74
CA GLY A 59 -8.28 -9.30 11.42
C GLY A 59 -7.75 -10.51 10.65
N LEU A 60 -6.95 -11.36 11.30
CA LEU A 60 -6.43 -12.58 10.69
C LEU A 60 -7.56 -13.53 10.28
N ARG A 61 -8.64 -13.60 11.07
CA ARG A 61 -9.82 -14.39 10.69
C ARG A 61 -10.54 -13.84 9.47
N ILE A 62 -10.61 -12.52 9.31
CA ILE A 62 -11.19 -11.90 8.10
C ILE A 62 -10.38 -12.30 6.87
N LEU A 63 -9.06 -12.21 6.93
CA LEU A 63 -8.16 -12.62 5.85
C LEU A 63 -8.31 -14.11 5.53
N LYS A 64 -8.34 -14.96 6.57
CA LYS A 64 -8.57 -16.41 6.42
C LYS A 64 -9.90 -16.70 5.74
N ASN A 65 -11.01 -16.10 6.23
CA ASN A 65 -12.33 -16.28 5.65
C ASN A 65 -12.40 -15.85 4.19
N TYR A 66 -11.73 -14.73 3.85
CA TYR A 66 -11.65 -14.27 2.47
C TYR A 66 -10.95 -15.29 1.56
N LEU A 67 -9.86 -15.88 2.02
CA LEU A 67 -9.13 -16.90 1.27
C LEU A 67 -9.94 -18.20 1.16
N GLU A 68 -10.58 -18.67 2.25
CA GLU A 68 -11.34 -19.91 2.29
C GLU A 68 -12.66 -19.82 1.50
N ALA A 69 -13.39 -18.72 1.59
CA ALA A 69 -14.63 -18.51 0.83
C ALA A 69 -14.40 -18.63 -0.68
N HIS A 70 -13.20 -18.25 -1.13
CA HIS A 70 -12.83 -18.34 -2.54
C HIS A 70 -12.14 -19.66 -2.90
N ALA A 71 -11.63 -20.42 -1.91
CA ALA A 71 -11.07 -21.74 -2.15
C ALA A 71 -12.17 -22.80 -2.34
N GLN A 72 -13.35 -22.63 -1.71
CA GLN A 72 -14.50 -23.55 -1.88
C GLN A 72 -15.25 -23.36 -3.20
N GLU A 73 -15.14 -22.17 -3.81
CA GLU A 73 -15.64 -21.93 -5.18
C GLU A 73 -14.71 -22.48 -6.27
N ALA A 74 -13.57 -23.04 -5.90
CA ALA A 74 -12.69 -23.78 -6.78
C ALA A 74 -13.16 -25.21 -7.08
N SER A 75 -14.44 -25.42 -7.33
CA SER A 75 -14.89 -26.44 -8.29
C SER A 75 -14.22 -26.15 -9.63
N PRO A 76 -13.86 -27.14 -10.46
CA PRO A 76 -13.09 -26.92 -11.67
C PRO A 76 -13.72 -25.76 -12.44
N ILE A 77 -13.02 -24.67 -12.48
CA ILE A 77 -13.47 -23.40 -13.02
C ILE A 77 -13.85 -23.69 -14.47
N GLN A 78 -15.14 -23.77 -14.74
CA GLN A 78 -15.62 -23.36 -16.04
C GLN A 78 -15.29 -21.87 -16.10
N VAL A 79 -14.14 -21.55 -16.67
CA VAL A 79 -13.71 -20.17 -16.94
C VAL A 79 -14.80 -19.57 -17.80
N SER A 80 -15.76 -18.90 -17.15
CA SER A 80 -16.67 -18.03 -17.88
C SER A 80 -15.76 -17.00 -18.53
N LYS A 81 -15.90 -16.82 -19.85
CA LYS A 81 -15.04 -15.98 -20.67
C LYS A 81 -15.08 -14.49 -20.29
N GLU A 82 -15.70 -14.11 -19.17
CA GLU A 82 -16.12 -12.74 -18.90
C GLU A 82 -15.40 -12.05 -17.73
N THR A 83 -14.65 -12.74 -16.88
CA THR A 83 -13.85 -12.04 -15.87
C THR A 83 -12.37 -12.39 -16.00
N ARG A 84 -11.58 -11.48 -16.55
CA ARG A 84 -10.11 -11.55 -16.58
C ARG A 84 -9.48 -11.05 -15.27
N LEU A 85 -10.25 -11.01 -14.17
CA LEU A 85 -9.78 -10.56 -12.87
C LEU A 85 -9.10 -11.73 -12.17
N ALA A 86 -7.79 -11.68 -12.05
CA ALA A 86 -7.00 -12.57 -11.21
C ALA A 86 -6.85 -11.95 -9.81
N LYS A 87 -6.84 -12.77 -8.77
CA LYS A 87 -6.38 -12.34 -7.45
C LYS A 87 -4.91 -12.00 -7.53
N ARG A 88 -4.51 -10.91 -6.90
CA ARG A 88 -3.14 -10.43 -6.92
C ARG A 88 -2.68 -10.13 -5.50
N ILE A 89 -1.46 -10.51 -5.21
CA ILE A 89 -0.76 -10.15 -3.98
C ILE A 89 0.17 -9.00 -4.31
N ILE A 90 -0.12 -7.83 -3.75
CA ILE A 90 0.68 -6.62 -3.89
C ILE A 90 1.45 -6.42 -2.59
N ALA A 91 2.77 -6.57 -2.64
CA ALA A 91 3.62 -6.33 -1.49
C ALA A 91 3.96 -4.84 -1.38
N CYS A 92 3.45 -4.19 -0.32
CA CYS A 92 3.68 -2.77 -0.05
C CYS A 92 4.84 -2.60 0.93
N LEU A 93 5.80 -1.76 0.56
CA LEU A 93 7.00 -1.48 1.33
C LEU A 93 7.03 0.02 1.68
N ASP A 94 6.85 0.34 2.96
CA ASP A 94 6.98 1.69 3.48
C ASP A 94 8.46 2.06 3.57
N VAL A 95 8.91 2.93 2.67
CA VAL A 95 10.33 3.33 2.55
C VAL A 95 10.55 4.69 3.20
N ARG A 96 11.58 4.78 4.05
CA ARG A 96 12.06 6.04 4.63
C ARG A 96 13.58 6.06 4.73
N SER A 97 14.17 7.22 4.99
CA SER A 97 15.56 7.30 5.44
C SER A 97 15.68 7.07 6.95
N ASN A 98 16.75 6.40 7.36
CA ASN A 98 17.14 6.30 8.76
C ASN A 98 18.01 7.50 9.18
N ASP A 99 18.46 7.54 10.44
CA ASP A 99 19.31 8.61 10.99
C ASP A 99 20.67 8.73 10.30
N LYS A 100 21.07 7.75 9.50
CA LYS A 100 22.32 7.72 8.71
C LYS A 100 22.10 8.11 7.26
N GLY A 101 20.85 8.40 6.86
CA GLY A 101 20.48 8.69 5.48
C GLY A 101 20.27 7.47 4.59
N ASP A 102 20.40 6.24 5.12
CA ASP A 102 20.13 5.03 4.34
C ASP A 102 18.63 4.83 4.16
N LEU A 103 18.22 4.33 2.99
CA LEU A 103 16.84 3.91 2.76
C LEU A 103 16.58 2.55 3.44
N VAL A 104 15.51 2.51 4.22
CA VAL A 104 15.07 1.32 4.94
C VAL A 104 13.57 1.11 4.77
N VAL A 105 13.12 -0.13 4.92
CA VAL A 105 11.70 -0.46 4.98
C VAL A 105 11.28 -0.55 6.43
N THR A 106 10.19 0.11 6.79
CA THR A 106 9.66 0.14 8.16
C THR A 106 8.36 -0.64 8.26
N LYS A 107 8.00 -1.04 9.48
CA LYS A 107 6.77 -1.76 9.76
C LYS A 107 5.69 -0.78 10.22
N GLY A 108 4.77 -0.43 9.32
CA GLY A 108 3.54 0.32 9.63
C GLY A 108 3.75 1.79 10.02
N ASP A 109 2.66 2.44 10.42
CA ASP A 109 2.58 3.89 10.67
C ASP A 109 3.35 4.36 11.92
N GLN A 110 3.79 3.45 12.77
CA GLN A 110 4.71 3.79 13.84
C GLN A 110 6.11 3.89 13.25
N TYR A 111 6.40 5.07 12.75
CA TYR A 111 7.68 5.43 12.12
C TYR A 111 8.90 5.25 13.03
N ASP A 112 8.67 4.98 14.32
CA ASP A 112 9.66 4.76 15.36
C ASP A 112 9.32 3.51 16.20
N VAL A 113 9.22 2.34 15.58
CA VAL A 113 9.20 1.09 16.37
C VAL A 113 10.62 0.84 16.86
N ARG A 114 10.96 1.48 17.95
CA ARG A 114 12.18 1.21 18.71
C ARG A 114 11.90 0.07 19.66
N GLU A 115 12.17 -1.15 19.26
CA GLU A 115 12.44 -2.21 20.23
C GLU A 115 13.83 -1.94 20.79
N GLU A 116 13.94 -1.58 22.07
CA GLU A 116 15.20 -1.28 22.80
C GLU A 116 16.05 -0.12 22.21
N GLY A 117 15.39 0.90 21.63
CA GLY A 117 16.08 2.07 21.08
C GLY A 117 16.65 1.88 19.67
N ILE A 118 16.42 0.73 19.03
CA ILE A 118 16.88 0.42 17.68
C ILE A 118 15.68 0.46 16.72
N VAL A 119 15.79 1.22 15.62
CA VAL A 119 14.80 1.18 14.53
C VAL A 119 14.87 -0.20 13.88
N ARG A 120 13.74 -0.92 13.84
CA ARG A 120 13.68 -2.24 13.22
C ARG A 120 13.74 -2.10 11.70
N ASN A 121 14.92 -2.22 11.14
CA ASN A 121 15.12 -2.28 9.69
C ASN A 121 14.69 -3.63 9.15
N LEU A 122 13.76 -3.64 8.20
CA LEU A 122 13.33 -4.88 7.50
C LEU A 122 14.20 -5.20 6.29
N GLY A 123 15.38 -4.62 6.20
CA GLY A 123 16.30 -4.74 5.07
C GLY A 123 16.24 -3.56 4.12
N LYS A 124 17.12 -3.56 3.13
CA LYS A 124 17.11 -2.54 2.08
C LYS A 124 15.91 -2.75 1.17
N PRO A 125 15.26 -1.70 0.68
CA PRO A 125 14.05 -1.79 -0.16
C PRO A 125 14.23 -2.73 -1.36
N VAL A 126 15.36 -2.67 -2.03
CA VAL A 126 15.66 -3.50 -3.22
C VAL A 126 15.76 -4.99 -2.88
N GLU A 127 16.45 -5.33 -1.78
CA GLU A 127 16.63 -6.73 -1.34
C GLU A 127 15.29 -7.33 -0.90
N LEU A 128 14.47 -6.55 -0.20
CA LEU A 128 13.17 -7.00 0.27
C LEU A 128 12.17 -7.15 -0.89
N ALA A 129 12.18 -6.22 -1.86
CA ALA A 129 11.38 -6.34 -3.07
C ALA A 129 11.73 -7.60 -3.87
N ARG A 130 13.03 -7.88 -4.04
CA ARG A 130 13.50 -9.11 -4.69
C ARG A 130 13.04 -10.37 -3.94
N ARG A 131 13.10 -10.34 -2.62
CA ARG A 131 12.63 -11.46 -1.79
C ARG A 131 11.14 -11.71 -2.00
N TYR A 132 10.29 -10.68 -1.90
CA TYR A 132 8.85 -10.82 -2.11
C TYR A 132 8.49 -11.26 -3.52
N TYR A 133 9.21 -10.78 -4.53
CA TYR A 133 9.09 -11.28 -5.89
C TYR A 133 9.38 -12.79 -5.99
N GLN A 134 10.47 -13.26 -5.35
CA GLN A 134 10.82 -14.69 -5.32
C GLN A 134 9.80 -15.52 -4.52
N GLU A 135 9.15 -14.95 -3.52
CA GLU A 135 8.08 -15.55 -2.73
C GLU A 135 6.72 -15.53 -3.46
N GLY A 136 6.63 -14.93 -4.65
CA GLY A 136 5.46 -14.98 -5.53
C GLY A 136 4.53 -13.78 -5.45
N ALA A 137 5.00 -12.60 -5.03
CA ALA A 137 4.23 -11.37 -5.14
C ALA A 137 3.94 -11.04 -6.61
N ASP A 138 2.72 -10.61 -6.91
CA ASP A 138 2.27 -10.24 -8.25
C ASP A 138 2.59 -8.78 -8.61
N GLU A 139 2.90 -7.97 -7.62
CA GLU A 139 3.26 -6.56 -7.76
C GLU A 139 4.02 -6.11 -6.51
N ILE A 140 4.97 -5.20 -6.68
CA ILE A 140 5.67 -4.52 -5.59
C ILE A 140 5.27 -3.05 -5.59
N ALA A 141 4.88 -2.52 -4.42
CA ALA A 141 4.57 -1.12 -4.24
C ALA A 141 5.53 -0.49 -3.23
N PHE A 142 6.29 0.49 -3.66
CA PHE A 142 7.11 1.31 -2.78
C PHE A 142 6.33 2.55 -2.36
N LEU A 143 6.19 2.78 -1.07
CA LEU A 143 5.54 3.95 -0.51
C LEU A 143 6.60 4.83 0.16
N ASN A 144 6.94 5.93 -0.50
CA ASN A 144 7.85 6.93 0.05
C ASN A 144 7.15 7.74 1.14
N ILE A 145 7.39 7.38 2.39
CA ILE A 145 6.76 8.01 3.55
C ILE A 145 7.58 9.18 4.13
N THR A 146 8.79 9.41 3.64
CA THR A 146 9.64 10.53 4.08
C THR A 146 9.39 11.78 3.25
N GLY A 147 8.98 11.62 1.99
CA GLY A 147 8.70 12.74 1.09
C GLY A 147 9.95 13.57 0.83
N PHE A 148 11.00 12.95 0.30
CA PHE A 148 12.25 13.64 -0.09
C PHE A 148 11.95 14.81 -1.01
N ARG A 149 12.23 16.04 -0.56
CA ARG A 149 11.92 17.29 -1.28
C ARG A 149 13.14 18.20 -1.42
N ASP A 150 14.21 17.86 -0.71
CA ASP A 150 15.41 18.67 -0.64
C ASP A 150 16.42 18.32 -1.74
N PHE A 151 16.06 17.33 -2.59
CA PHE A 151 16.91 16.83 -3.66
C PHE A 151 16.43 17.28 -5.03
N PRO A 152 17.33 17.55 -5.98
CA PRO A 152 17.01 17.60 -7.40
C PRO A 152 16.24 16.34 -7.82
N LEU A 153 15.32 16.46 -8.77
CA LEU A 153 14.44 15.36 -9.16
C LEU A 153 15.24 14.11 -9.57
N GLU A 154 16.34 14.29 -10.30
CA GLU A 154 17.18 13.21 -10.81
C GLU A 154 17.93 12.46 -9.69
N ASP A 155 18.16 13.13 -8.55
CA ASP A 155 18.92 12.61 -7.40
C ASP A 155 18.03 12.08 -6.28
N MET A 156 16.72 12.01 -6.47
CA MET A 156 15.81 11.46 -5.48
C MET A 156 16.16 9.99 -5.15
N PRO A 157 16.35 9.65 -3.87
CA PRO A 157 16.75 8.29 -3.46
C PRO A 157 15.83 7.18 -3.96
N MET A 158 14.55 7.47 -4.13
CA MET A 158 13.56 6.50 -4.65
C MET A 158 13.77 6.15 -6.13
N ILE A 159 14.40 7.03 -6.90
CA ILE A 159 14.77 6.79 -8.30
C ILE A 159 15.79 5.67 -8.38
N GLU A 160 16.81 5.71 -7.54
CA GLU A 160 17.83 4.66 -7.47
C GLU A 160 17.23 3.31 -7.02
N VAL A 161 16.31 3.32 -6.05
CA VAL A 161 15.57 2.12 -5.64
C VAL A 161 14.81 1.50 -6.81
N LEU A 162 14.11 2.31 -7.61
CA LEU A 162 13.38 1.83 -8.79
C LEU A 162 14.32 1.25 -9.83
N LYS A 163 15.39 1.96 -10.19
CA LYS A 163 16.38 1.50 -11.18
C LYS A 163 16.98 0.15 -10.77
N GLN A 164 17.49 0.04 -9.55
CA GLN A 164 18.08 -1.21 -9.05
C GLN A 164 17.06 -2.36 -8.93
N THR A 165 15.81 -2.04 -8.56
CA THR A 165 14.77 -3.06 -8.44
C THR A 165 14.35 -3.57 -9.81
N SER A 166 14.19 -2.71 -10.80
CA SER A 166 13.76 -3.08 -12.16
C SER A 166 14.74 -4.00 -12.87
N GLU A 167 16.00 -4.07 -12.45
CA GLU A 167 16.99 -5.00 -13.00
C GLU A 167 16.73 -6.46 -12.59
N ASN A 168 16.06 -6.70 -11.46
CA ASN A 168 15.99 -8.02 -10.83
C ASN A 168 14.58 -8.47 -10.43
N VAL A 169 13.58 -7.61 -10.56
CA VAL A 169 12.18 -7.85 -10.20
C VAL A 169 11.32 -7.65 -11.43
N PHE A 170 10.66 -8.71 -11.89
CA PHE A 170 9.93 -8.75 -13.17
C PHE A 170 8.41 -8.84 -12.96
N VAL A 171 7.91 -8.15 -11.95
CA VAL A 171 6.48 -7.86 -11.72
C VAL A 171 6.27 -6.35 -11.72
N PRO A 172 5.04 -5.85 -11.95
CA PRO A 172 4.79 -4.41 -11.94
C PRO A 172 5.30 -3.73 -10.69
N LEU A 173 5.99 -2.59 -10.86
CA LEU A 173 6.48 -1.74 -9.81
C LEU A 173 5.58 -0.52 -9.69
N THR A 174 4.98 -0.34 -8.52
CA THR A 174 4.19 0.85 -8.17
C THR A 174 5.00 1.72 -7.23
N ILE A 175 5.01 3.03 -7.43
CA ILE A 175 5.58 3.98 -6.49
C ILE A 175 4.54 4.99 -6.03
N GLY A 176 4.54 5.29 -4.73
CA GLY A 176 3.65 6.27 -4.11
C GLY A 176 4.36 7.13 -3.08
N GLY A 177 3.71 8.24 -2.74
CA GLY A 177 4.21 9.23 -1.79
C GLY A 177 5.15 10.27 -2.41
N GLY A 178 4.94 11.53 -2.03
CA GLY A 178 5.74 12.66 -2.49
C GLY A 178 5.51 13.10 -3.94
N ILE A 179 4.47 12.61 -4.62
CA ILE A 179 4.13 13.00 -6.00
C ILE A 179 3.27 14.24 -5.95
N ARG A 180 3.93 15.40 -5.95
CA ARG A 180 3.34 16.74 -5.92
C ARG A 180 4.34 17.78 -6.42
N ASP A 181 3.87 19.00 -6.62
CA ASP A 181 4.75 20.12 -6.89
C ASP A 181 5.67 20.40 -5.69
N TYR A 182 6.94 20.67 -5.94
CA TYR A 182 7.90 21.04 -4.91
C TYR A 182 9.03 21.89 -5.49
N THR A 183 9.76 22.56 -4.60
CA THR A 183 10.96 23.33 -4.93
C THR A 183 12.14 22.69 -4.19
N ASP A 184 13.24 22.42 -4.87
CA ASP A 184 14.46 21.88 -4.26
C ASP A 184 15.28 22.95 -3.50
N GLU A 185 16.38 22.54 -2.87
CA GLU A 185 17.25 23.44 -2.11
C GLU A 185 17.89 24.52 -2.99
N ASP A 186 18.06 24.28 -4.29
CA ASP A 186 18.63 25.23 -5.25
C ASP A 186 17.57 26.20 -5.80
N GLY A 187 16.31 26.05 -5.39
CA GLY A 187 15.20 26.91 -5.81
C GLY A 187 14.58 26.54 -7.15
N ARG A 188 14.86 25.34 -7.69
CA ARG A 188 14.23 24.84 -8.89
C ARG A 188 12.88 24.23 -8.58
N GLU A 189 11.86 24.62 -9.33
CA GLU A 189 10.50 24.12 -9.20
C GLU A 189 10.29 22.89 -10.09
N TYR A 190 9.60 21.88 -9.53
CA TYR A 190 9.20 20.67 -10.22
C TYR A 190 7.71 20.45 -10.03
N THR A 191 7.02 20.09 -11.09
CA THR A 191 5.60 19.75 -11.06
C THR A 191 5.39 18.28 -10.68
N ALA A 192 4.22 17.96 -10.13
CA ALA A 192 3.81 16.58 -9.85
C ALA A 192 3.91 15.69 -11.09
N LEU A 193 3.62 16.26 -12.29
CA LEU A 193 3.72 15.55 -13.56
C LEU A 193 5.18 15.20 -13.90
N GLU A 194 6.13 16.11 -13.68
CA GLU A 194 7.55 15.84 -13.90
C GLU A 194 8.07 14.78 -12.94
N VAL A 195 7.65 14.82 -11.66
CA VAL A 195 7.98 13.78 -10.66
C VAL A 195 7.45 12.43 -11.11
N ALA A 196 6.18 12.34 -11.51
CA ALA A 196 5.59 11.10 -11.99
C ALA A 196 6.29 10.57 -13.25
N ALA A 197 6.60 11.47 -14.20
CA ALA A 197 7.30 11.11 -15.44
C ALA A 197 8.70 10.55 -15.16
N GLU A 198 9.43 11.10 -14.16
CA GLU A 198 10.74 10.59 -13.78
C GLU A 198 10.65 9.22 -13.14
N TYR A 199 9.66 8.97 -12.29
CA TYR A 199 9.42 7.64 -11.75
C TYR A 199 9.14 6.60 -12.85
N PHE A 200 8.32 6.94 -13.86
CA PHE A 200 8.09 6.04 -15.00
C PHE A 200 9.38 5.79 -15.81
N ARG A 201 10.18 6.81 -16.07
CA ARG A 201 11.48 6.65 -16.76
C ARG A 201 12.46 5.79 -15.96
N SER A 202 12.33 5.77 -14.65
CA SER A 202 13.20 5.04 -13.73
C SER A 202 12.76 3.60 -13.46
N GLY A 203 11.67 3.14 -14.09
CA GLY A 203 11.23 1.75 -14.03
C GLY A 203 9.92 1.49 -13.29
N ALA A 204 9.18 2.52 -12.88
CA ALA A 204 7.84 2.34 -12.35
C ALA A 204 6.84 2.03 -13.47
N ASP A 205 5.93 1.08 -13.23
CA ASP A 205 4.78 0.79 -14.11
C ASP A 205 3.54 1.59 -13.73
N LYS A 206 3.49 2.03 -12.46
CA LYS A 206 2.38 2.77 -11.89
C LYS A 206 2.84 3.79 -10.87
N VAL A 207 2.07 4.86 -10.72
CA VAL A 207 2.19 5.80 -9.60
C VAL A 207 0.94 5.76 -8.74
N SER A 208 1.11 5.96 -7.43
CA SER A 208 0.02 6.05 -6.46
C SER A 208 0.05 7.44 -5.82
N ILE A 209 -1.05 8.17 -5.93
CA ILE A 209 -1.23 9.49 -5.36
C ILE A 209 -2.27 9.37 -4.24
N GLY A 210 -1.89 9.79 -3.03
CA GLY A 210 -2.74 9.74 -1.85
C GLY A 210 -3.51 11.02 -1.63
N SER A 211 -3.35 11.62 -0.44
CA SER A 211 -4.04 12.86 -0.03
C SER A 211 -3.84 14.05 -0.96
N ASP A 212 -2.71 14.10 -1.65
CA ASP A 212 -2.40 15.18 -2.60
C ASP A 212 -3.40 15.24 -3.79
N ALA A 213 -4.06 14.11 -4.10
CA ALA A 213 -5.10 14.05 -5.13
C ALA A 213 -6.42 14.77 -4.73
N VAL A 214 -6.59 15.11 -3.46
CA VAL A 214 -7.82 15.71 -2.90
C VAL A 214 -7.67 17.21 -2.71
N LEU A 215 -6.43 17.71 -2.77
CA LEU A 215 -6.08 19.11 -2.50
C LEU A 215 -5.93 19.96 -3.78
N ILE A 216 -6.42 19.47 -4.92
CA ILE A 216 -6.42 20.16 -6.21
C ILE A 216 -7.75 20.90 -6.38
#